data_c52c78591eb8ff833c2f746e34206907
#
_entry.id   c52c78591eb8ff833c2f746e34206907
#
_cell.length_a   1.000
_cell.length_b   1.000
_cell.length_c   1.000
_cell.angle_alpha   90.00
_cell.angle_beta   90.00
_cell.angle_gamma   90.00
#
_symmetry.space_group_name_H-M   'P 1'
#
loop_
_entity.id
_entity.type
_entity.pdbx_description
1 polymer ?
#
loop_
_entity_poly.entity_id
_entity_poly.type
_entity_poly.pdbx_seq_one_letter_code
_entity_poly.pdbx_strand_id
1 'polypeptide(L)'
;MRILMLTSVYKDESLGNKDTSTNIVNSFVKEWKKQGHEVLVIHNSHCYPRVIHEIPEKLKKSLAARMGFSISDYDAVKEKEYQDNGVKVFRFPIKKFIPHSQPSDSAIKRQVNKIVATLKKEKFEPDVITGHWASPQMEIISELKTIYHCKTAVVLHGTGYIDSPKFNAEKYLKNIDSLGARSLSQAKQIKEILKLEKLPFVCNSGVPDEYLKNYRIN
;
A
#
# COMPACT_ATOMS: atom_id res chain seq x y z
N MET A 1 7.22 6.18 -18.30
CA MET A 1 6.87 7.01 -17.11
C MET A 1 7.60 6.48 -15.90
N ARG A 2 7.93 7.35 -14.95
CA ARG A 2 8.46 7.00 -13.64
C ARG A 2 7.29 6.93 -12.63
N ILE A 3 7.01 5.75 -12.12
CA ILE A 3 5.87 5.47 -11.25
C ILE A 3 6.38 5.18 -9.84
N LEU A 4 5.98 6.01 -8.87
CA LEU A 4 6.19 5.74 -7.45
C LEU A 4 4.96 5.01 -6.90
N MET A 5 5.16 3.74 -6.49
CA MET A 5 4.11 2.94 -5.86
C MET A 5 4.25 2.98 -4.33
N LEU A 6 3.20 3.38 -3.64
CA LEU A 6 3.11 3.31 -2.18
C LEU A 6 2.09 2.27 -1.75
N THR A 7 2.44 1.44 -0.78
CA THR A 7 1.54 0.37 -0.33
C THR A 7 1.82 -0.03 1.12
N SER A 8 0.79 -0.51 1.82
CA SER A 8 0.97 -1.11 3.16
C SER A 8 1.26 -2.62 3.09
N VAL A 9 1.07 -3.23 1.91
CA VAL A 9 1.23 -4.66 1.72
C VAL A 9 1.98 -4.90 0.41
N TYR A 10 3.17 -5.47 0.51
CA TYR A 10 3.99 -5.87 -0.62
C TYR A 10 4.75 -7.14 -0.25
N LYS A 11 4.51 -8.23 -0.94
CA LYS A 11 5.12 -9.52 -0.62
C LYS A 11 6.61 -9.52 -0.95
N ASP A 12 7.41 -9.92 0.00
CA ASP A 12 8.83 -10.21 -0.17
C ASP A 12 9.01 -11.72 -0.41
N GLU A 13 9.06 -12.14 -1.67
CA GLU A 13 9.14 -13.54 -2.05
C GLU A 13 10.39 -14.24 -1.48
N SER A 14 11.46 -13.49 -1.18
CA SER A 14 12.67 -14.05 -0.56
C SER A 14 12.43 -14.61 0.85
N LEU A 15 11.34 -14.23 1.50
CA LEU A 15 10.96 -14.68 2.84
C LEU A 15 10.07 -15.93 2.83
N GLY A 16 9.59 -16.37 1.66
CA GLY A 16 8.72 -17.54 1.52
C GLY A 16 7.50 -17.46 2.45
N ASN A 17 7.26 -18.51 3.23
CA ASN A 17 6.09 -18.61 4.13
C ASN A 17 6.14 -17.64 5.34
N LYS A 18 7.27 -16.97 5.59
CA LYS A 18 7.35 -15.94 6.65
C LYS A 18 6.63 -14.66 6.28
N ASP A 19 6.43 -14.42 4.98
CA ASP A 19 5.63 -13.31 4.48
C ASP A 19 4.30 -13.85 3.92
N THR A 20 3.24 -13.66 4.69
CA THR A 20 1.87 -14.07 4.33
C THR A 20 1.10 -13.01 3.55
N SER A 21 1.79 -11.96 3.09
CA SER A 21 1.19 -10.88 2.32
C SER A 21 0.66 -11.34 0.97
N THR A 22 -0.33 -10.62 0.45
CA THR A 22 -0.88 -10.85 -0.89
C THR A 22 0.04 -10.30 -1.98
N ASN A 23 0.09 -10.97 -3.15
CA ASN A 23 0.84 -10.56 -4.34
C ASN A 23 0.13 -9.51 -5.22
N ILE A 24 -0.99 -8.97 -4.78
CA ILE A 24 -1.81 -8.09 -5.63
C ILE A 24 -1.02 -6.91 -6.17
N VAL A 25 -0.30 -6.19 -5.29
CA VAL A 25 0.47 -5.01 -5.70
C VAL A 25 1.70 -5.41 -6.50
N ASN A 26 2.35 -6.52 -6.14
CA ASN A 26 3.47 -7.06 -6.91
C ASN A 26 3.07 -7.31 -8.38
N SER A 27 1.86 -7.82 -8.62
CA SER A 27 1.35 -8.07 -9.97
C SER A 27 1.20 -6.79 -10.80
N PHE A 28 0.68 -5.70 -10.22
CA PHE A 28 0.62 -4.40 -10.89
C PHE A 28 2.01 -3.87 -11.22
N VAL A 29 2.92 -3.91 -10.26
CA VAL A 29 4.30 -3.42 -10.42
C VAL A 29 5.02 -4.20 -11.51
N LYS A 30 4.89 -5.54 -11.51
CA LYS A 30 5.45 -6.41 -12.53
C LYS A 30 4.92 -6.08 -13.93
N GLU A 31 3.62 -5.84 -14.06
CA GLU A 31 3.00 -5.51 -15.33
C GLU A 31 3.46 -4.14 -15.86
N TRP A 32 3.52 -3.11 -15.02
CA TRP A 32 4.04 -1.79 -15.41
C TRP A 32 5.51 -1.86 -15.83
N LYS A 33 6.32 -2.70 -15.16
CA LYS A 33 7.70 -2.94 -15.56
C LYS A 33 7.79 -3.57 -16.95
N LYS A 34 6.93 -4.57 -17.25
CA LYS A 34 6.84 -5.18 -18.59
C LYS A 34 6.44 -4.17 -19.67
N GLN A 35 5.58 -3.20 -19.32
CA GLN A 35 5.17 -2.12 -20.22
C GLN A 35 6.24 -1.04 -20.40
N GLY A 36 7.45 -1.21 -19.86
CA GLY A 36 8.56 -0.30 -20.02
C GLY A 36 8.54 0.91 -19.09
N HIS A 37 7.74 0.86 -18.02
CA HIS A 37 7.77 1.92 -17.01
C HIS A 37 8.93 1.71 -16.03
N GLU A 38 9.50 2.80 -15.55
CA GLU A 38 10.43 2.79 -14.41
C GLU A 38 9.60 2.85 -13.13
N VAL A 39 9.70 1.82 -12.30
CA VAL A 39 8.88 1.70 -11.09
C VAL A 39 9.77 1.60 -9.85
N LEU A 40 9.44 2.38 -8.83
CA LEU A 40 10.02 2.31 -7.51
C LEU A 40 8.90 2.09 -6.49
N VAL A 41 9.12 1.16 -5.55
CA VAL A 41 8.11 0.80 -4.55
C VAL A 41 8.55 1.26 -3.17
N ILE A 42 7.65 1.95 -2.46
CA ILE A 42 7.75 2.22 -1.03
C ILE A 42 6.70 1.36 -0.32
N HIS A 43 7.16 0.36 0.40
CA HIS A 43 6.34 -0.48 1.23
C HIS A 43 6.27 0.10 2.65
N ASN A 44 5.20 0.83 2.96
CA ASN A 44 4.91 1.40 4.27
C ASN A 44 4.37 0.28 5.19
N SER A 45 5.24 -0.64 5.62
CA SER A 45 4.82 -1.79 6.44
C SER A 45 4.33 -1.34 7.82
N HIS A 46 3.31 -2.01 8.33
CA HIS A 46 2.89 -1.81 9.73
C HIS A 46 3.77 -2.66 10.65
N CYS A 47 4.46 -2.02 11.59
CA CYS A 47 5.34 -2.68 12.53
C CYS A 47 4.88 -2.43 13.97
N TYR A 48 4.52 -3.50 14.65
CA TYR A 48 4.25 -3.51 16.09
C TYR A 48 5.57 -3.60 16.89
N PRO A 49 5.55 -3.44 18.23
CA PRO A 49 6.71 -3.76 19.04
C PRO A 49 7.24 -5.16 18.73
N ARG A 50 8.56 -5.32 18.65
CA ARG A 50 9.22 -6.56 18.22
C ARG A 50 8.72 -7.80 18.95
N VAL A 51 8.48 -7.67 20.25
CA VAL A 51 7.94 -8.76 21.10
C VAL A 51 6.64 -9.36 20.53
N ILE A 52 5.78 -8.56 19.88
CA ILE A 52 4.52 -9.03 19.28
C ILE A 52 4.80 -9.90 18.05
N HIS A 53 5.83 -9.57 17.29
CA HIS A 53 6.23 -10.34 16.10
C HIS A 53 6.94 -11.64 16.45
N GLU A 54 7.51 -11.76 17.65
CA GLU A 54 8.29 -12.92 18.11
C GLU A 54 7.48 -13.91 18.98
N ILE A 55 6.19 -13.63 19.27
CA ILE A 55 5.34 -14.59 20.00
C ILE A 55 5.14 -15.87 19.19
N PRO A 56 4.88 -17.02 19.86
CA PRO A 56 4.63 -18.30 19.22
C PRO A 56 3.49 -18.23 18.20
N GLU A 57 3.62 -18.98 17.09
CA GLU A 57 2.70 -18.94 15.96
C GLU A 57 1.24 -19.23 16.34
N LYS A 58 1.01 -20.14 17.30
CA LYS A 58 -0.32 -20.43 17.85
C LYS A 58 -0.97 -19.18 18.48
N LEU A 59 -0.18 -18.38 19.20
CA LEU A 59 -0.64 -17.14 19.81
C LEU A 59 -0.86 -16.05 18.77
N LYS A 60 0.00 -15.94 17.74
CA LYS A 60 -0.21 -15.03 16.61
C LYS A 60 -1.55 -15.30 15.95
N LYS A 61 -1.87 -16.58 15.64
CA LYS A 61 -3.13 -16.99 15.02
C LYS A 61 -4.33 -16.66 15.89
N SER A 62 -4.24 -16.92 17.18
CA SER A 62 -5.32 -16.61 18.14
C SER A 62 -5.58 -15.10 18.25
N LEU A 63 -4.50 -14.29 18.32
CA LEU A 63 -4.60 -12.85 18.34
C LEU A 63 -5.16 -12.31 17.02
N ALA A 64 -4.65 -12.81 15.88
CA ALA A 64 -5.12 -12.44 14.55
C ALA A 64 -6.62 -12.67 14.39
N ALA A 65 -7.12 -13.83 14.83
CA ALA A 65 -8.55 -14.16 14.79
C ALA A 65 -9.41 -13.21 15.64
N ARG A 66 -8.90 -12.79 16.80
CA ARG A 66 -9.61 -11.84 17.68
C ARG A 66 -9.56 -10.39 17.18
N MET A 67 -8.48 -10.00 16.53
CA MET A 67 -8.18 -8.62 16.16
C MET A 67 -8.48 -8.31 14.68
N GLY A 68 -8.81 -9.32 13.89
CA GLY A 68 -9.17 -9.18 12.48
C GLY A 68 -8.00 -8.77 11.55
N PHE A 69 -6.74 -9.04 11.97
CA PHE A 69 -5.57 -8.81 11.12
C PHE A 69 -4.47 -9.87 11.40
N SER A 70 -3.63 -10.13 10.40
CA SER A 70 -2.51 -11.06 10.53
C SER A 70 -1.28 -10.37 11.16
N ILE A 71 -0.53 -11.13 11.98
CA ILE A 71 0.74 -10.70 12.55
C ILE A 71 1.84 -11.42 11.80
N SER A 72 2.52 -10.71 10.92
CA SER A 72 3.67 -11.23 10.17
C SER A 72 4.90 -11.36 11.07
N ASP A 73 5.88 -12.16 10.64
CA ASP A 73 7.19 -12.19 11.30
C ASP A 73 7.89 -10.83 11.22
N TYR A 74 8.78 -10.56 12.19
CA TYR A 74 9.49 -9.28 12.24
C TYR A 74 10.31 -9.02 10.97
N ASP A 75 10.89 -10.07 10.38
CA ASP A 75 11.64 -9.98 9.12
C ASP A 75 10.79 -9.49 7.94
N ALA A 76 9.48 -9.75 7.95
CA ALA A 76 8.55 -9.30 6.91
C ALA A 76 8.13 -7.84 7.06
N VAL A 77 8.39 -7.21 8.22
CA VAL A 77 7.95 -5.83 8.48
C VAL A 77 9.08 -4.87 8.80
N LYS A 78 10.28 -5.36 9.17
CA LYS A 78 11.44 -4.51 9.47
C LYS A 78 11.92 -3.74 8.25
N GLU A 79 12.66 -2.67 8.49
CA GLU A 79 13.28 -1.88 7.42
C GLU A 79 14.19 -2.73 6.54
N LYS A 80 14.01 -2.63 5.23
CA LYS A 80 14.79 -3.36 4.25
C LYS A 80 14.76 -2.68 2.90
N GLU A 81 15.90 -2.67 2.20
CA GLU A 81 16.00 -2.39 0.77
C GLU A 81 16.24 -3.72 0.05
N TYR A 82 15.48 -3.97 -1.01
CA TYR A 82 15.63 -5.19 -1.82
C TYR A 82 15.14 -4.98 -3.25
N GLN A 83 15.37 -5.98 -4.09
CA GLN A 83 14.83 -6.01 -5.44
C GLN A 83 13.81 -7.13 -5.58
N ASP A 84 12.71 -6.81 -6.27
CA ASP A 84 11.68 -7.76 -6.67
C ASP A 84 11.50 -7.67 -8.18
N ASN A 85 11.86 -8.73 -8.92
CA ASN A 85 11.76 -8.78 -10.39
C ASN A 85 12.38 -7.54 -11.10
N GLY A 86 13.52 -7.06 -10.60
CA GLY A 86 14.23 -5.90 -11.15
C GLY A 86 13.61 -4.55 -10.78
N VAL A 87 12.69 -4.52 -9.81
CA VAL A 87 12.13 -3.31 -9.23
C VAL A 87 12.73 -3.08 -7.85
N LYS A 88 13.21 -1.87 -7.57
CA LYS A 88 13.68 -1.50 -6.24
C LYS A 88 12.51 -1.31 -5.28
N VAL A 89 12.60 -1.96 -4.13
CA VAL A 89 11.61 -1.89 -3.06
C VAL A 89 12.27 -1.40 -1.78
N PHE A 90 11.74 -0.33 -1.22
CA PHE A 90 12.14 0.20 0.07
C PHE A 90 11.03 -0.06 1.08
N ARG A 91 11.25 -0.97 2.01
CA ARG A 91 10.33 -1.21 3.12
C ARG A 91 10.65 -0.26 4.27
N PHE A 92 9.71 0.61 4.58
CA PHE A 92 9.81 1.59 5.65
C PHE A 92 8.72 1.33 6.69
N PRO A 93 9.07 0.75 7.85
CA PRO A 93 8.10 0.44 8.88
C PRO A 93 7.52 1.69 9.53
N ILE A 94 6.19 1.72 9.63
CA ILE A 94 5.46 2.68 10.44
C ILE A 94 5.06 1.99 11.74
N LYS A 95 5.61 2.47 12.86
CA LYS A 95 5.33 1.89 14.18
C LYS A 95 3.87 2.10 14.57
N LYS A 96 3.23 1.03 14.98
CA LYS A 96 1.87 1.01 15.55
C LYS A 96 1.92 0.35 16.93
N PHE A 97 1.27 0.97 17.90
CA PHE A 97 1.12 0.40 19.24
C PHE A 97 -0.26 -0.22 19.45
N ILE A 98 -1.25 0.31 18.76
CA ILE A 98 -2.65 -0.14 18.84
C ILE A 98 -3.10 -0.54 17.42
N PRO A 99 -3.72 -1.72 17.27
CA PRO A 99 -4.34 -2.13 16.02
C PRO A 99 -5.35 -1.10 15.51
N HIS A 100 -5.46 -0.98 14.18
CA HIS A 100 -6.37 -0.03 13.53
C HIS A 100 -6.17 1.46 13.88
N SER A 101 -5.12 1.80 14.67
CA SER A 101 -4.80 3.20 14.93
C SER A 101 -4.27 3.89 13.66
N GLN A 102 -4.59 5.17 13.53
CA GLN A 102 -4.00 6.03 12.51
C GLN A 102 -2.58 6.43 12.91
N PRO A 103 -1.64 6.56 11.95
CA PRO A 103 -0.35 7.18 12.23
C PRO A 103 -0.56 8.63 12.66
N SER A 104 0.27 9.11 13.59
CA SER A 104 0.28 10.53 13.94
C SER A 104 0.83 11.38 12.80
N ASP A 105 0.45 12.66 12.76
CA ASP A 105 1.01 13.61 11.77
C ASP A 105 2.55 13.64 11.80
N SER A 106 3.14 13.53 12.98
CA SER A 106 4.61 13.46 13.11
C SER A 106 5.20 12.19 12.52
N ALA A 107 4.48 11.05 12.59
CA ALA A 107 4.91 9.80 11.94
C ALA A 107 4.80 9.91 10.42
N ILE A 108 3.72 10.50 9.90
CA ILE A 108 3.55 10.78 8.48
C ILE A 108 4.66 11.70 7.97
N LYS A 109 4.94 12.82 8.64
CA LYS A 109 6.02 13.74 8.26
C LYS A 109 7.39 13.05 8.21
N ARG A 110 7.71 12.24 9.23
CA ARG A 110 8.97 11.45 9.22
C ARG A 110 9.04 10.49 8.02
N GLN A 111 7.92 9.83 7.71
CA GLN A 111 7.82 8.90 6.59
C GLN A 111 8.00 9.64 5.26
N VAL A 112 7.33 10.76 5.06
CA VAL A 112 7.48 11.62 3.87
C VAL A 112 8.94 12.07 3.69
N ASN A 113 9.56 12.60 4.76
CA ASN A 113 10.96 13.02 4.70
C ASN A 113 11.90 11.88 4.30
N LYS A 114 11.66 10.67 4.82
CA LYS A 114 12.42 9.48 4.47
C LYS A 114 12.25 9.09 3.00
N ILE A 115 11.00 9.12 2.51
CA ILE A 115 10.70 8.86 1.10
C ILE A 115 11.40 9.89 0.21
N VAL A 116 11.28 11.18 0.50
CA VAL A 116 11.93 12.25 -0.27
C VAL A 116 13.44 12.08 -0.30
N ALA A 117 14.07 11.78 0.84
CA ALA A 117 15.51 11.52 0.91
C ALA A 117 15.91 10.30 0.04
N THR A 118 15.10 9.24 0.06
CA THR A 118 15.32 8.04 -0.76
C THR A 118 15.20 8.37 -2.25
N LEU A 119 14.14 9.07 -2.65
CA LEU A 119 13.94 9.45 -4.06
C LEU A 119 15.07 10.33 -4.59
N LYS A 120 15.59 11.26 -3.76
CA LYS A 120 16.77 12.07 -4.08
C LYS A 120 18.02 11.20 -4.26
N LYS A 121 18.28 10.27 -3.34
CA LYS A 121 19.40 9.32 -3.42
C LYS A 121 19.33 8.48 -4.70
N GLU A 122 18.15 8.01 -5.05
CA GLU A 122 17.90 7.19 -6.24
C GLU A 122 17.80 8.02 -7.54
N LYS A 123 17.85 9.35 -7.46
CA LYS A 123 17.62 10.28 -8.60
C LYS A 123 16.30 10.00 -9.32
N PHE A 124 15.30 9.58 -8.53
CA PHE A 124 13.98 9.22 -9.01
C PHE A 124 13.00 10.38 -8.79
N GLU A 125 12.55 10.98 -9.87
CA GLU A 125 11.52 12.01 -9.85
C GLU A 125 10.24 11.44 -10.47
N PRO A 126 9.17 11.24 -9.68
CA PRO A 126 7.99 10.55 -10.16
C PRO A 126 7.16 11.40 -11.12
N ASP A 127 6.74 10.80 -12.24
CA ASP A 127 5.70 11.37 -13.12
C ASP A 127 4.30 11.11 -12.52
N VAL A 128 4.17 9.98 -11.80
CA VAL A 128 2.94 9.55 -11.12
C VAL A 128 3.28 8.96 -9.76
N ILE A 129 2.51 9.35 -8.74
CA ILE A 129 2.51 8.70 -7.43
C ILE A 129 1.19 7.97 -7.26
N THR A 130 1.24 6.67 -7.04
CA THR A 130 0.04 5.87 -6.82
C THR A 130 0.14 5.09 -5.52
N GLY A 131 -1.00 4.86 -4.86
CA GLY A 131 -1.07 4.12 -3.62
C GLY A 131 -2.15 3.06 -3.61
N HIS A 132 -1.92 1.99 -2.88
CA HIS A 132 -2.91 0.97 -2.57
C HIS A 132 -3.19 0.97 -1.07
N TRP A 133 -4.46 0.82 -0.69
CA TRP A 133 -5.08 1.06 0.63
C TRP A 133 -5.18 2.54 0.99
N ALA A 134 -6.10 2.87 1.92
CA ALA A 134 -6.36 4.25 2.30
C ALA A 134 -5.20 4.83 3.13
N SER A 135 -5.03 4.38 4.35
CA SER A 135 -3.98 4.88 5.25
C SER A 135 -2.81 3.89 5.34
N PRO A 136 -1.59 4.39 5.39
CA PRO A 136 -1.15 5.79 5.43
C PRO A 136 -0.95 6.42 4.03
N GLN A 137 -1.41 5.78 2.95
CA GLN A 137 -1.07 6.22 1.59
C GLN A 137 -1.71 7.57 1.25
N MET A 138 -2.97 7.80 1.62
CA MET A 138 -3.63 9.07 1.32
C MET A 138 -2.91 10.25 1.99
N GLU A 139 -2.51 10.08 3.25
CA GLU A 139 -1.77 11.08 4.01
C GLU A 139 -0.41 11.38 3.36
N ILE A 140 0.35 10.33 3.06
CA ILE A 140 1.69 10.45 2.47
C ILE A 140 1.62 11.03 1.05
N ILE A 141 0.71 10.54 0.21
CA ILE A 141 0.54 11.02 -1.17
C ILE A 141 0.14 12.49 -1.18
N SER A 142 -0.77 12.88 -0.28
CA SER A 142 -1.19 14.27 -0.17
C SER A 142 -0.01 15.22 0.12
N GLU A 143 0.92 14.83 0.98
CA GLU A 143 2.13 15.60 1.26
C GLU A 143 3.13 15.55 0.09
N LEU A 144 3.35 14.37 -0.53
CA LEU A 144 4.26 14.24 -1.66
C LEU A 144 3.79 15.02 -2.89
N LYS A 145 2.48 15.15 -3.12
CA LYS A 145 1.89 15.95 -4.20
C LYS A 145 2.35 17.40 -4.14
N THR A 146 2.47 17.96 -2.93
CA THR A 146 2.91 19.35 -2.74
C THR A 146 4.40 19.55 -3.05
N ILE A 147 5.18 18.46 -3.05
CA ILE A 147 6.63 18.49 -3.29
C ILE A 147 6.94 18.23 -4.77
N TYR A 148 6.28 17.21 -5.37
CA TYR A 148 6.62 16.74 -6.73
C TYR A 148 5.70 17.28 -7.82
N HIS A 149 4.53 17.87 -7.47
CA HIS A 149 3.55 18.43 -8.42
C HIS A 149 3.12 17.47 -9.55
N CYS A 150 3.29 16.15 -9.34
CA CYS A 150 2.96 15.11 -10.31
C CYS A 150 1.51 14.61 -10.17
N LYS A 151 1.06 13.73 -11.05
CA LYS A 151 -0.26 13.08 -10.94
C LYS A 151 -0.30 12.10 -9.78
N THR A 152 -1.46 12.03 -9.10
CA THR A 152 -1.65 11.17 -7.93
C THR A 152 -2.90 10.32 -8.03
N ALA A 153 -2.80 9.06 -7.57
CA ALA A 153 -3.94 8.16 -7.52
C ALA A 153 -3.90 7.30 -6.25
N VAL A 154 -5.06 6.91 -5.73
CA VAL A 154 -5.16 5.94 -4.63
C VAL A 154 -6.23 4.91 -4.96
N VAL A 155 -5.87 3.63 -4.91
CA VAL A 155 -6.80 2.50 -5.03
C VAL A 155 -7.19 2.02 -3.63
N LEU A 156 -8.45 2.19 -3.29
CA LEU A 156 -8.99 1.76 -2.01
C LEU A 156 -9.37 0.28 -2.07
N HIS A 157 -8.96 -0.50 -1.05
CA HIS A 157 -9.22 -1.94 -0.95
C HIS A 157 -10.40 -2.27 -0.02
N GLY A 158 -11.00 -1.27 0.60
CA GLY A 158 -12.14 -1.37 1.50
C GLY A 158 -12.64 0.01 1.87
N THR A 159 -13.80 0.08 2.49
CA THR A 159 -14.43 1.33 2.91
C THR A 159 -14.25 1.65 4.40
N GLY A 160 -14.00 0.64 5.23
CA GLY A 160 -14.01 0.78 6.69
C GLY A 160 -13.07 1.84 7.27
N TYR A 161 -12.01 2.19 6.53
CA TYR A 161 -11.10 3.25 6.97
C TYR A 161 -11.62 4.65 6.63
N ILE A 162 -12.16 4.82 5.42
CA ILE A 162 -12.70 6.11 4.96
C ILE A 162 -14.05 6.43 5.59
N ASP A 163 -14.78 5.41 6.07
CA ASP A 163 -16.04 5.54 6.78
C ASP A 163 -15.85 5.81 8.29
N SER A 164 -14.61 5.74 8.76
CA SER A 164 -14.30 6.01 10.16
C SER A 164 -14.38 7.50 10.49
N PRO A 165 -15.13 7.92 11.52
CA PRO A 165 -15.21 9.32 11.93
C PRO A 165 -13.87 9.91 12.38
N LYS A 166 -12.88 9.06 12.64
CA LYS A 166 -11.51 9.45 13.01
C LYS A 166 -10.65 9.78 11.78
N PHE A 167 -11.09 9.43 10.57
CA PHE A 167 -10.32 9.67 9.35
C PHE A 167 -10.92 10.82 8.54
N ASN A 168 -10.23 11.93 8.52
CA ASN A 168 -10.63 13.08 7.72
C ASN A 168 -10.15 12.92 6.27
N ALA A 169 -10.93 12.21 5.45
CA ALA A 169 -10.61 11.98 4.04
C ALA A 169 -10.55 13.31 3.25
N GLU A 170 -11.39 14.28 3.52
CA GLU A 170 -11.46 15.56 2.81
C GLU A 170 -10.13 16.31 2.87
N LYS A 171 -9.44 16.23 4.02
CA LYS A 171 -8.11 16.83 4.20
C LYS A 171 -7.12 16.38 3.12
N TYR A 172 -7.23 15.13 2.65
CA TYR A 172 -6.27 14.51 1.74
C TYR A 172 -6.76 14.47 0.29
N LEU A 173 -8.08 14.39 0.08
CA LEU A 173 -8.70 14.27 -1.25
C LEU A 173 -8.33 15.42 -2.19
N LYS A 174 -8.16 16.63 -1.67
CA LYS A 174 -7.77 17.81 -2.47
C LYS A 174 -6.44 17.65 -3.23
N ASN A 175 -5.58 16.76 -2.75
CA ASN A 175 -4.27 16.46 -3.32
C ASN A 175 -4.21 15.07 -3.99
N ILE A 176 -5.36 14.42 -4.22
CA ILE A 176 -5.47 13.13 -4.90
C ILE A 176 -6.27 13.34 -6.18
N ASP A 177 -5.60 13.25 -7.34
CA ASP A 177 -6.24 13.52 -8.63
C ASP A 177 -7.25 12.44 -9.01
N SER A 178 -7.05 11.19 -8.56
CA SER A 178 -7.92 10.07 -8.92
C SER A 178 -8.07 9.05 -7.80
N LEU A 179 -9.30 8.59 -7.57
CA LEU A 179 -9.59 7.46 -6.67
C LEU A 179 -9.99 6.24 -7.47
N GLY A 180 -9.47 5.10 -7.06
CA GLY A 180 -9.81 3.78 -7.58
C GLY A 180 -10.47 2.90 -6.54
N ALA A 181 -11.22 1.92 -7.01
CA ALA A 181 -11.88 0.89 -6.22
C ALA A 181 -11.65 -0.49 -6.84
N ARG A 182 -11.79 -1.56 -6.06
CA ARG A 182 -11.55 -2.93 -6.49
C ARG A 182 -12.73 -3.56 -7.25
N SER A 183 -13.91 -2.92 -7.18
CA SER A 183 -15.12 -3.33 -7.90
C SER A 183 -16.05 -2.16 -8.11
N LEU A 184 -17.01 -2.31 -9.03
CA LEU A 184 -18.03 -1.30 -9.27
C LEU A 184 -18.91 -1.07 -8.04
N SER A 185 -19.24 -2.13 -7.30
CA SER A 185 -20.00 -2.02 -6.05
C SER A 185 -19.27 -1.18 -5.03
N GLN A 186 -17.95 -1.44 -4.84
CA GLN A 186 -17.12 -0.65 -3.93
C GLN A 186 -16.96 0.79 -4.40
N ALA A 187 -16.82 1.04 -5.71
CA ALA A 187 -16.76 2.38 -6.26
C ALA A 187 -17.99 3.21 -5.92
N LYS A 188 -19.20 2.60 -6.01
CA LYS A 188 -20.45 3.25 -5.61
C LYS A 188 -20.47 3.59 -4.12
N GLN A 189 -20.08 2.65 -3.26
CA GLN A 189 -19.99 2.88 -1.81
C GLN A 189 -19.00 4.01 -1.47
N ILE A 190 -17.82 4.02 -2.08
CA ILE A 190 -16.81 5.07 -1.88
C ILE A 190 -17.37 6.43 -2.30
N LYS A 191 -18.06 6.48 -3.47
CA LYS A 191 -18.70 7.71 -3.93
C LYS A 191 -19.69 8.27 -2.92
N GLU A 192 -20.53 7.43 -2.33
CA GLU A 192 -21.52 7.81 -1.33
C GLU A 192 -20.86 8.30 -0.03
N ILE A 193 -19.93 7.52 0.53
CA ILE A 193 -19.23 7.85 1.79
C ILE A 193 -18.48 9.18 1.67
N LEU A 194 -17.73 9.37 0.59
CA LEU A 194 -16.90 10.55 0.38
C LEU A 194 -17.62 11.69 -0.36
N LYS A 195 -18.90 11.51 -0.69
CA LYS A 195 -19.74 12.48 -1.41
C LYS A 195 -19.08 13.00 -2.69
N LEU A 196 -18.48 12.08 -3.46
CA LEU A 196 -17.75 12.43 -4.67
C LEU A 196 -18.72 12.78 -5.82
N GLU A 197 -18.36 13.75 -6.66
CA GLU A 197 -19.11 14.05 -7.88
C GLU A 197 -19.00 12.90 -8.89
N LYS A 198 -17.79 12.36 -9.07
CA LYS A 198 -17.48 11.30 -10.04
C LYS A 198 -17.31 9.96 -9.35
N LEU A 199 -17.65 8.90 -10.09
CA LEU A 199 -17.41 7.54 -9.65
C LEU A 199 -15.90 7.25 -9.69
N PRO A 200 -15.30 6.65 -8.62
CA PRO A 200 -13.94 6.13 -8.67
C PRO A 200 -13.76 5.14 -9.83
N PHE A 201 -12.58 5.13 -10.46
CA PHE A 201 -12.30 4.14 -11.50
C PHE A 201 -12.21 2.72 -10.89
N VAL A 202 -12.57 1.72 -11.68
CA VAL A 202 -12.47 0.32 -11.23
C VAL A 202 -11.09 -0.23 -11.60
N CYS A 203 -10.37 -0.68 -10.58
CA CYS A 203 -9.06 -1.32 -10.68
C CYS A 203 -9.16 -2.76 -10.18
N ASN A 204 -9.58 -3.68 -11.04
CA ASN A 204 -9.67 -5.09 -10.69
C ASN A 204 -8.29 -5.70 -10.43
N SER A 205 -8.21 -6.68 -9.52
CA SER A 205 -7.02 -7.53 -9.43
C SER A 205 -6.95 -8.41 -10.66
N GLY A 206 -5.80 -8.44 -11.31
CA GLY A 206 -5.51 -9.47 -12.28
C GLY A 206 -5.45 -10.85 -11.62
N VAL A 207 -5.73 -11.89 -12.39
CA VAL A 207 -5.40 -13.27 -12.03
C VAL A 207 -3.98 -13.53 -12.55
N PRO A 208 -3.04 -13.97 -11.70
CA PRO A 208 -1.69 -14.31 -12.17
C PRO A 208 -1.72 -15.36 -13.28
N ASP A 209 -0.86 -15.20 -14.30
CA ASP A 209 -0.79 -16.10 -15.47
C ASP A 209 -0.63 -17.58 -15.10
N GLU A 210 0.01 -17.87 -13.97
CA GLU A 210 0.20 -19.21 -13.44
C GLU A 210 -1.13 -19.92 -13.12
N TYR A 211 -2.18 -19.18 -12.72
CA TYR A 211 -3.50 -19.74 -12.49
C TYR A 211 -4.27 -19.94 -13.81
N LEU A 212 -3.97 -19.16 -14.85
CA LEU A 212 -4.60 -19.28 -16.16
C LEU A 212 -4.05 -20.48 -16.95
N LYS A 213 -2.77 -20.84 -16.75
CA LYS A 213 -2.12 -21.97 -17.43
C LYS A 213 -2.73 -23.33 -17.10
N ASN A 214 -3.38 -23.47 -15.95
CA ASN A 214 -4.00 -24.71 -15.49
C ASN A 214 -5.51 -24.82 -15.84
N TYR A 215 -6.09 -23.78 -16.41
CA TYR A 215 -7.47 -23.83 -16.94
C TYR A 215 -7.45 -24.35 -18.37
N ARG A 216 -7.51 -25.68 -18.55
CA ARG A 216 -8.01 -26.26 -19.78
C ARG A 216 -9.52 -26.14 -19.73
N ILE A 217 -10.09 -25.31 -20.59
CA ILE A 217 -11.52 -25.33 -20.87
C ILE A 217 -11.76 -26.66 -21.58
N ASN A 218 -12.36 -27.62 -20.86
CA ASN A 218 -12.89 -28.85 -21.44
C ASN A 218 -14.20 -28.52 -22.16
#